data_1988bb7db64b3000a25e68f54e4d99b8
#
_entry.id   1988bb7db64b3000a25e68f54e4d99b8
#
_cell.length_a   1.000
_cell.length_b   1.000
_cell.length_c   1.000
_cell.angle_alpha   90.00
_cell.angle_beta   90.00
_cell.angle_gamma   90.00
#
_symmetry.space_group_name_H-M   'P 1'
#
loop_
_entity.id
_entity.type
_entity.pdbx_description
1 polymer ?
#
loop_
_entity_poly.entity_id
_entity_poly.type
_entity_poly.pdbx_seq_one_letter_code
_entity_poly.pdbx_strand_id
1 'polypeptide(L)'
;NMVKKLEALGAEVRMPTIGEWIYYTNFCNKRKTWARGQYTDFLRTIASDFVQRKDEKKMENIINGDMRSGHEPPVKEIIDRAAPYIHNSFEGEAVLSVGKSLDYIAHGCHGIVNAMPFTCMPGTIVNAVLKRLRENNQNIPYLHMVYEGAEDTNSMTRMEAFVHQAREFME
;
A
#
# COMPACT_ATOMS: atom_id res chain seq x y z
N ASN A 1 -11.41 12.57 9.01
CA ASN A 1 -11.07 11.49 8.09
C ASN A 1 -10.40 12.08 6.84
N MET A 2 -9.11 11.73 6.62
CA MET A 2 -8.30 12.26 5.51
C MET A 2 -8.92 11.97 4.14
N VAL A 3 -9.41 10.77 3.91
CA VAL A 3 -10.05 10.37 2.64
C VAL A 3 -11.16 11.34 2.27
N LYS A 4 -12.12 11.57 3.18
CA LYS A 4 -13.23 12.52 2.93
C LYS A 4 -12.75 13.95 2.64
N LYS A 5 -11.64 14.39 3.25
CA LYS A 5 -11.05 15.70 3.00
C LYS A 5 -10.46 15.79 1.58
N LEU A 6 -9.72 14.76 1.16
CA LEU A 6 -9.16 14.68 -0.20
C LEU A 6 -10.25 14.58 -1.27
N GLU A 7 -11.29 13.80 -1.03
CA GLU A 7 -12.46 13.68 -1.92
C GLU A 7 -13.21 15.01 -2.03
N ALA A 8 -13.38 15.75 -0.92
CA ALA A 8 -13.99 17.09 -0.92
C ALA A 8 -13.16 18.10 -1.74
N LEU A 9 -11.85 17.89 -1.88
CA LEU A 9 -10.96 18.66 -2.74
C LEU A 9 -10.98 18.19 -4.21
N GLY A 10 -11.78 17.15 -4.52
CA GLY A 10 -11.97 16.62 -5.87
C GLY A 10 -10.98 15.52 -6.29
N ALA A 11 -10.31 14.91 -5.34
CA ALA A 11 -9.46 13.75 -5.62
C ALA A 11 -10.27 12.44 -5.54
N GLU A 12 -9.95 11.46 -6.40
CA GLU A 12 -10.35 10.06 -6.21
C GLU A 12 -9.30 9.36 -5.36
N VAL A 13 -9.69 8.78 -4.21
CA VAL A 13 -8.76 8.15 -3.29
C VAL A 13 -8.85 6.63 -3.39
N ARG A 14 -7.71 5.99 -3.66
CA ARG A 14 -7.57 4.53 -3.66
C ARG A 14 -6.77 4.08 -2.45
N MET A 15 -7.27 3.06 -1.77
CA MET A 15 -6.62 2.47 -0.61
C MET A 15 -6.39 0.97 -0.85
N PRO A 16 -5.25 0.43 -0.35
CA PRO A 16 -5.03 -1.02 -0.38
C PRO A 16 -6.06 -1.73 0.50
N THR A 17 -6.41 -2.95 0.15
CA THR A 17 -7.30 -3.77 0.97
C THR A 17 -6.57 -4.40 2.14
N ILE A 18 -7.31 -4.73 3.21
CA ILE A 18 -6.78 -5.49 4.34
C ILE A 18 -6.36 -6.91 3.88
N GLY A 19 -7.01 -7.44 2.85
CA GLY A 19 -6.68 -8.74 2.25
C GLY A 19 -5.22 -8.82 1.79
N GLU A 20 -4.70 -7.77 1.15
CA GLU A 20 -3.29 -7.72 0.73
C GLU A 20 -2.31 -7.90 1.90
N TRP A 21 -2.59 -7.27 3.04
CA TRP A 21 -1.76 -7.41 4.22
C TRP A 21 -1.79 -8.84 4.78
N ILE A 22 -2.94 -9.49 4.77
CA ILE A 22 -3.09 -10.90 5.20
C ILE A 22 -2.28 -11.82 4.28
N TYR A 23 -2.38 -11.64 2.96
CA TYR A 23 -1.60 -12.43 2.00
C TYR A 23 -0.10 -12.17 2.09
N TYR A 24 0.29 -10.95 2.37
CA TYR A 24 1.69 -10.60 2.62
C TYR A 24 2.23 -11.30 3.87
N THR A 25 1.48 -11.32 4.97
CA THR A 25 1.88 -12.03 6.19
C THR A 25 1.97 -13.54 5.96
N ASN A 26 1.04 -14.13 5.20
CA ASN A 26 1.11 -15.53 4.78
C ASN A 26 2.34 -15.81 3.91
N PHE A 27 2.66 -14.92 2.99
CA PHE A 27 3.87 -15.03 2.16
C PHE A 27 5.14 -15.02 3.02
N CYS A 28 5.25 -14.10 3.95
CA CYS A 28 6.38 -14.02 4.88
C CYS A 28 6.47 -15.27 5.77
N ASN A 29 5.35 -15.77 6.27
CA ASN A 29 5.28 -16.97 7.10
C ASN A 29 5.72 -18.21 6.31
N LYS A 30 5.26 -18.38 5.07
CA LYS A 30 5.70 -19.50 4.20
C LYS A 30 7.22 -19.50 4.02
N ARG A 31 7.80 -18.33 3.76
CA ARG A 31 9.25 -18.19 3.60
C ARG A 31 10.00 -18.53 4.89
N LYS A 32 9.53 -18.06 6.05
CA LYS A 32 10.15 -18.32 7.36
C LYS A 32 10.06 -19.78 7.76
N THR A 33 8.89 -20.39 7.64
CA THR A 33 8.67 -21.79 8.03
C THR A 33 9.45 -22.75 7.14
N TRP A 34 9.53 -22.46 5.84
CA TRP A 34 10.39 -23.20 4.92
C TRP A 34 11.87 -23.10 5.30
N ALA A 35 12.38 -21.89 5.51
CA ALA A 35 13.78 -21.65 5.87
C ALA A 35 14.17 -22.29 7.22
N ARG A 36 13.22 -22.46 8.14
CA ARG A 36 13.42 -23.11 9.45
C ARG A 36 13.17 -24.62 9.45
N GLY A 37 12.79 -25.22 8.32
CA GLY A 37 12.44 -26.64 8.23
C GLY A 37 11.14 -27.01 8.96
N GLN A 38 10.27 -26.05 9.25
CA GLN A 38 8.99 -26.27 9.93
C GLN A 38 7.89 -26.64 8.90
N TYR A 39 7.97 -27.84 8.36
CA TYR A 39 7.12 -28.29 7.25
C TYR A 39 5.64 -28.39 7.62
N THR A 40 5.31 -28.71 8.85
CA THR A 40 3.92 -28.78 9.34
C THR A 40 3.24 -27.40 9.32
N ASP A 41 3.93 -26.37 9.80
CA ASP A 41 3.44 -24.99 9.81
C ASP A 41 3.39 -24.41 8.40
N PHE A 42 4.33 -24.79 7.54
CA PHE A 42 4.32 -24.44 6.13
C PHE A 42 3.06 -24.98 5.42
N LEU A 43 2.75 -26.28 5.60
CA LEU A 43 1.54 -26.87 5.01
C LEU A 43 0.25 -26.25 5.57
N ARG A 44 0.22 -25.97 6.87
CA ARG A 44 -0.92 -25.29 7.50
C ARG A 44 -1.14 -23.88 6.90
N THR A 45 -0.06 -23.15 6.68
CA THR A 45 -0.14 -21.80 6.06
C THR A 45 -0.65 -21.87 4.62
N ILE A 46 -0.24 -22.89 3.84
CA ILE A 46 -0.76 -23.11 2.47
C ILE A 46 -2.26 -23.41 2.50
N ALA A 47 -2.70 -24.29 3.40
CA ALA A 47 -4.12 -24.63 3.52
C ALA A 47 -4.97 -23.40 3.90
N SER A 48 -4.50 -22.59 4.85
CA SER A 48 -5.13 -21.33 5.23
C SER A 48 -5.23 -20.34 4.07
N ASP A 49 -4.15 -20.15 3.33
CA ASP A 49 -4.09 -19.26 2.16
C ASP A 49 -5.08 -19.70 1.07
N PHE A 50 -5.22 -21.00 0.85
CA PHE A 50 -6.18 -21.54 -0.12
C PHE A 50 -7.65 -21.25 0.27
N VAL A 51 -8.00 -21.42 1.55
CA VAL A 51 -9.35 -21.13 2.07
C VAL A 51 -9.63 -19.62 1.95
N GLN A 52 -8.70 -18.78 2.36
CA GLN A 52 -8.84 -17.32 2.31
C GLN A 52 -9.05 -16.83 0.87
N ARG A 53 -8.27 -17.32 -0.10
CA ARG A 53 -8.46 -16.97 -1.52
C ARG A 53 -9.80 -17.42 -2.09
N LYS A 54 -10.30 -18.56 -1.64
CA LYS A 54 -11.62 -19.05 -2.06
C LYS A 54 -12.74 -18.15 -1.53
N ASP A 55 -12.64 -17.71 -0.30
CA ASP A 55 -13.62 -16.83 0.32
C ASP A 55 -13.57 -15.41 -0.27
N GLU A 56 -12.37 -14.89 -0.55
CA GLU A 56 -12.20 -13.63 -1.25
C GLU A 56 -12.86 -13.63 -2.63
N LYS A 57 -12.59 -14.66 -3.45
CA LYS A 57 -13.24 -14.79 -4.77
C LYS A 57 -14.76 -14.82 -4.70
N LYS A 58 -15.32 -15.40 -3.63
CA LYS A 58 -16.77 -15.35 -3.44
C LYS A 58 -17.26 -13.94 -3.13
N MET A 59 -16.52 -13.18 -2.30
CA MET A 59 -16.85 -11.78 -1.99
C MET A 59 -16.69 -10.89 -3.22
N GLU A 60 -15.60 -11.03 -3.97
CA GLU A 60 -15.39 -10.34 -5.23
C GLU A 60 -16.54 -10.57 -6.22
N ASN A 61 -16.98 -11.81 -6.39
CA ASN A 61 -18.09 -12.14 -7.29
C ASN A 61 -19.43 -11.50 -6.89
N ILE A 62 -19.62 -11.20 -5.61
CA ILE A 62 -20.82 -10.53 -5.11
C ILE A 62 -20.73 -9.02 -5.38
N ILE A 63 -19.52 -8.44 -5.31
CA ILE A 63 -19.29 -6.99 -5.38
C ILE A 63 -18.92 -6.54 -6.81
N ASN A 64 -18.60 -7.46 -7.71
CA ASN A 64 -18.06 -7.22 -9.06
C ASN A 64 -18.92 -6.34 -10.01
N GLY A 65 -20.09 -5.86 -9.56
CA GLY A 65 -20.90 -4.88 -10.30
C GLY A 65 -20.62 -3.42 -9.91
N ASP A 66 -20.05 -3.17 -8.73
CA ASP A 66 -19.98 -1.83 -8.14
C ASP A 66 -18.55 -1.27 -7.96
N MET A 67 -17.51 -2.09 -8.12
CA MET A 67 -16.14 -1.64 -7.89
C MET A 67 -15.38 -1.30 -9.17
N ARG A 68 -14.87 -0.07 -9.27
CA ARG A 68 -14.05 0.42 -10.40
C ARG A 68 -12.64 -0.20 -10.48
N SER A 69 -12.19 -0.89 -9.45
CA SER A 69 -10.87 -1.53 -9.40
C SER A 69 -11.00 -3.01 -9.03
N GLY A 70 -11.29 -3.85 -10.02
CA GLY A 70 -11.59 -5.26 -9.81
C GLY A 70 -10.38 -6.19 -9.78
N HIS A 71 -9.14 -5.72 -9.84
CA HIS A 71 -7.99 -6.62 -9.83
C HIS A 71 -6.91 -6.15 -8.88
N GLU A 72 -6.72 -6.91 -7.80
CA GLU A 72 -5.54 -6.76 -6.95
C GLU A 72 -4.44 -7.70 -7.44
N PRO A 73 -3.24 -7.17 -7.73
CA PRO A 73 -2.13 -7.99 -8.16
C PRO A 73 -1.71 -8.96 -7.07
N PRO A 74 -1.17 -10.14 -7.43
CA PRO A 74 -0.62 -11.07 -6.45
C PRO A 74 0.45 -10.41 -5.58
N VAL A 75 0.47 -10.70 -4.27
CA VAL A 75 1.44 -10.13 -3.31
C VAL A 75 2.89 -10.28 -3.79
N LYS A 76 3.21 -11.39 -4.47
CA LYS A 76 4.55 -11.60 -5.05
C LYS A 76 4.92 -10.49 -6.04
N GLU A 77 4.00 -10.08 -6.89
CA GLU A 77 4.22 -9.00 -7.85
C GLU A 77 4.45 -7.66 -7.15
N ILE A 78 3.70 -7.36 -6.11
CA ILE A 78 3.89 -6.17 -5.27
C ILE A 78 5.29 -6.16 -4.64
N ILE A 79 5.74 -7.30 -4.10
CA ILE A 79 7.08 -7.43 -3.52
C ILE A 79 8.17 -7.28 -4.57
N ASP A 80 7.99 -7.88 -5.74
CA ASP A 80 8.95 -7.80 -6.85
C ASP A 80 9.07 -6.34 -7.36
N ARG A 81 7.97 -5.58 -7.40
CA ARG A 81 7.98 -4.14 -7.72
C ARG A 81 8.74 -3.32 -6.68
N ALA A 82 8.65 -3.67 -5.40
CA ALA A 82 9.39 -2.99 -4.33
C ALA A 82 10.90 -3.28 -4.33
N ALA A 83 11.33 -4.41 -4.89
CA ALA A 83 12.71 -4.93 -4.80
C ALA A 83 13.82 -3.93 -5.20
N PRO A 84 13.66 -3.04 -6.19
CA PRO A 84 14.68 -2.03 -6.53
C PRO A 84 14.89 -0.96 -5.45
N TYR A 85 13.94 -0.79 -4.55
CA TYR A 85 13.92 0.26 -3.52
C TYR A 85 14.13 -0.27 -2.11
N ILE A 86 13.58 -1.44 -1.80
CA ILE A 86 13.65 -2.06 -0.48
C ILE A 86 13.72 -3.58 -0.62
N HIS A 87 14.71 -4.19 0.02
CA HIS A 87 14.86 -5.65 -0.05
C HIS A 87 13.78 -6.36 0.76
N ASN A 88 13.27 -7.48 0.25
CA ASN A 88 12.16 -8.21 0.87
C ASN A 88 12.50 -8.86 2.22
N SER A 89 13.80 -8.98 2.57
CA SER A 89 14.24 -9.44 3.90
C SER A 89 13.99 -8.40 4.99
N PHE A 90 13.70 -7.16 4.60
CA PHE A 90 13.38 -6.10 5.56
C PHE A 90 12.13 -6.43 6.38
N GLU A 91 11.27 -7.29 5.86
CA GLU A 91 10.01 -7.73 6.46
C GLU A 91 9.18 -6.57 7.06
N GLY A 92 7.89 -6.74 7.11
CA GLY A 92 6.99 -5.70 7.62
C GLY A 92 6.35 -4.88 6.51
N GLU A 93 5.49 -3.99 6.93
CA GLU A 93 4.55 -3.25 6.09
C GLU A 93 5.24 -2.29 5.11
N ALA A 94 6.50 -1.92 5.37
CA ALA A 94 7.23 -1.00 4.50
C ALA A 94 7.42 -1.54 3.08
N VAL A 95 7.73 -2.83 2.93
CA VAL A 95 7.91 -3.48 1.61
C VAL A 95 6.59 -3.46 0.84
N LEU A 96 5.49 -3.82 1.52
CA LEU A 96 4.16 -3.82 0.92
C LEU A 96 3.73 -2.40 0.49
N SER A 97 3.94 -1.41 1.36
CA SER A 97 3.59 -0.01 1.08
C SER A 97 4.36 0.58 -0.09
N VAL A 98 5.66 0.29 -0.20
CA VAL A 98 6.49 0.73 -1.34
C VAL A 98 6.04 0.05 -2.62
N GLY A 99 5.83 -1.27 -2.59
CA GLY A 99 5.38 -2.02 -3.76
C GLY A 99 4.00 -1.57 -4.25
N LYS A 100 3.07 -1.33 -3.33
CA LYS A 100 1.73 -0.84 -3.68
C LYS A 100 1.74 0.60 -4.22
N SER A 101 2.63 1.45 -3.70
CA SER A 101 2.83 2.79 -4.28
C SER A 101 3.26 2.71 -5.74
N LEU A 102 4.18 1.82 -6.08
CA LEU A 102 4.61 1.58 -7.47
C LEU A 102 3.51 0.98 -8.33
N ASP A 103 2.70 0.09 -7.77
CA ASP A 103 1.54 -0.48 -8.44
C ASP A 103 0.51 0.61 -8.79
N TYR A 104 0.18 1.49 -7.85
CA TYR A 104 -0.71 2.61 -8.10
C TYR A 104 -0.17 3.58 -9.16
N ILE A 105 1.12 3.87 -9.15
CA ILE A 105 1.77 4.71 -10.18
C ILE A 105 1.64 4.04 -11.55
N ALA A 106 1.92 2.75 -11.65
CA ALA A 106 1.80 2.00 -12.90
C ALA A 106 0.36 1.96 -13.44
N HIS A 107 -0.64 2.12 -12.56
CA HIS A 107 -2.06 2.18 -12.93
C HIS A 107 -2.62 3.61 -12.98
N GLY A 108 -1.75 4.60 -13.17
CA GLY A 108 -2.15 5.97 -13.48
C GLY A 108 -2.61 6.79 -12.27
N CYS A 109 -2.10 6.52 -11.07
CA CYS A 109 -2.27 7.43 -9.95
C CYS A 109 -1.35 8.65 -10.09
N HIS A 110 -1.87 9.84 -9.80
CA HIS A 110 -1.18 11.12 -9.97
C HIS A 110 -0.56 11.67 -8.68
N GLY A 111 -0.66 10.90 -7.59
CA GLY A 111 -0.06 11.28 -6.31
C GLY A 111 -0.14 10.16 -5.29
N ILE A 112 0.80 10.15 -4.35
CA ILE A 112 0.89 9.15 -3.28
C ILE A 112 0.80 9.84 -1.92
N VAL A 113 0.00 9.28 -1.03
CA VAL A 113 -0.12 9.73 0.36
C VAL A 113 0.38 8.64 1.30
N ASN A 114 1.40 8.95 2.08
CA ASN A 114 1.85 8.12 3.19
C ASN A 114 1.31 8.69 4.50
N ALA A 115 0.30 8.03 5.05
CA ALA A 115 -0.32 8.39 6.32
C ALA A 115 0.10 7.41 7.40
N MET A 116 0.66 7.92 8.50
CA MET A 116 1.15 7.08 9.57
C MET A 116 0.90 7.69 10.96
N PRO A 117 0.80 6.90 12.02
CA PRO A 117 0.85 7.42 13.37
C PRO A 117 2.26 7.91 13.72
N PHE A 118 2.36 8.87 14.64
CA PHE A 118 3.65 9.31 15.18
C PHE A 118 4.47 8.12 15.70
N THR A 119 5.78 8.15 15.48
CA THR A 119 6.73 7.08 15.84
C THR A 119 6.57 5.75 15.08
N CYS A 120 5.79 5.69 14.01
CA CYS A 120 5.68 4.48 13.19
C CYS A 120 6.98 4.22 12.40
N MET A 121 7.74 3.20 12.80
CA MET A 121 9.00 2.85 12.13
C MET A 121 8.80 2.45 10.65
N PRO A 122 7.88 1.54 10.29
CA PRO A 122 7.63 1.21 8.88
C PRO A 122 7.25 2.44 8.05
N GLY A 123 6.38 3.32 8.57
CA GLY A 123 5.98 4.55 7.89
C GLY A 123 7.14 5.52 7.66
N THR A 124 8.08 5.61 8.61
CA THR A 124 9.30 6.43 8.47
C THR A 124 10.21 5.89 7.37
N ILE A 125 10.36 4.57 7.28
CA ILE A 125 11.14 3.92 6.22
C ILE A 125 10.48 4.16 4.86
N VAL A 126 9.16 3.98 4.77
CA VAL A 126 8.40 4.29 3.55
C VAL A 126 8.65 5.74 3.13
N ASN A 127 8.60 6.70 4.07
CA ASN A 127 8.87 8.10 3.80
C ASN A 127 10.25 8.34 3.18
N ALA A 128 11.29 7.70 3.71
CA ALA A 128 12.66 7.81 3.17
C ALA A 128 12.77 7.20 1.75
N VAL A 129 12.14 6.06 1.51
CA VAL A 129 12.15 5.37 0.22
C VAL A 129 11.34 6.14 -0.83
N LEU A 130 10.18 6.69 -0.46
CA LEU A 130 9.29 7.42 -1.37
C LEU A 130 9.96 8.66 -1.97
N LYS A 131 10.91 9.27 -1.28
CA LYS A 131 11.70 10.37 -1.87
C LYS A 131 12.42 9.93 -3.15
N ARG A 132 13.16 8.81 -3.09
CA ARG A 132 13.85 8.24 -4.27
C ARG A 132 12.87 7.70 -5.30
N LEU A 133 11.78 7.10 -4.85
CA LEU A 133 10.73 6.59 -5.73
C LEU A 133 10.11 7.73 -6.55
N ARG A 134 9.83 8.86 -5.92
CA ARG A 134 9.33 10.07 -6.57
C ARG A 134 10.28 10.54 -7.68
N GLU A 135 11.58 10.66 -7.40
CA GLU A 135 12.61 11.08 -8.36
C GLU A 135 12.65 10.17 -9.59
N ASN A 136 12.45 8.86 -9.40
CA ASN A 136 12.46 7.87 -10.48
C ASN A 136 11.13 7.79 -11.27
N ASN A 137 10.07 8.44 -10.79
CA ASN A 137 8.74 8.41 -11.40
C ASN A 137 8.25 9.83 -11.69
N GLN A 138 9.00 10.57 -12.52
CA GLN A 138 8.65 11.91 -13.05
C GLN A 138 8.34 12.95 -11.95
N ASN A 139 8.92 12.80 -10.77
CA ASN A 139 8.63 13.63 -9.59
C ASN A 139 7.17 13.62 -9.14
N ILE A 140 6.50 12.47 -9.24
CA ILE A 140 5.12 12.32 -8.80
C ILE A 140 4.87 12.98 -7.44
N PRO A 141 3.78 13.74 -7.28
CA PRO A 141 3.40 14.38 -6.03
C PRO A 141 3.28 13.39 -4.89
N TYR A 142 3.78 13.78 -3.75
CA TYR A 142 3.83 12.93 -2.59
C TYR A 142 3.54 13.73 -1.32
N LEU A 143 2.61 13.22 -0.52
CA LEU A 143 2.23 13.80 0.75
C LEU A 143 2.53 12.83 1.90
N HIS A 144 3.32 13.29 2.87
CA HIS A 144 3.57 12.56 4.10
C HIS A 144 2.79 13.18 5.26
N MET A 145 1.91 12.40 5.87
CA MET A 145 1.07 12.84 6.99
C MET A 145 1.35 11.98 8.22
N VAL A 146 1.76 12.65 9.29
CA VAL A 146 1.96 12.03 10.61
C VAL A 146 0.81 12.43 11.50
N TYR A 147 0.16 11.44 12.11
CA TYR A 147 -0.96 11.66 13.03
C TYR A 147 -0.49 11.49 14.47
N GLU A 148 -0.61 12.55 15.23
CA GLU A 148 -0.44 12.60 16.69
C GLU A 148 -1.80 12.72 17.36
N GLY A 149 -1.83 12.60 18.69
CA GLY A 149 -3.06 12.83 19.44
C GLY A 149 -3.54 14.29 19.47
N ALA A 150 -2.70 15.22 19.00
CA ALA A 150 -3.03 16.64 18.88
C ALA A 150 -3.59 16.95 17.48
N GLU A 151 -4.43 17.98 17.40
CA GLU A 151 -4.99 18.43 16.12
C GLU A 151 -3.91 19.15 15.29
N ASP A 152 -3.66 18.64 14.08
CA ASP A 152 -2.72 19.27 13.14
C ASP A 152 -3.43 20.41 12.39
N THR A 153 -3.13 21.66 12.79
CA THR A 153 -3.71 22.87 12.22
C THR A 153 -3.36 23.09 10.75
N ASN A 154 -2.26 22.50 10.25
CA ASN A 154 -1.81 22.69 8.87
C ASN A 154 -2.21 21.54 7.93
N SER A 155 -2.93 20.53 8.42
CA SER A 155 -3.26 19.34 7.65
C SER A 155 -4.08 19.66 6.39
N MET A 156 -5.02 20.61 6.47
CA MET A 156 -5.84 21.01 5.34
C MET A 156 -5.02 21.68 4.24
N THR A 157 -4.22 22.67 4.57
CA THR A 157 -3.37 23.41 3.61
C THR A 157 -2.40 22.46 2.88
N ARG A 158 -1.86 21.48 3.59
CA ARG A 158 -0.98 20.46 3.00
C ARG A 158 -1.71 19.56 2.02
N MET A 159 -2.96 19.16 2.34
CA MET A 159 -3.80 18.37 1.43
C MET A 159 -4.22 19.16 0.20
N GLU A 160 -4.59 20.45 0.37
CA GLU A 160 -4.92 21.35 -0.73
C GLU A 160 -3.74 21.50 -1.71
N ALA A 161 -2.54 21.78 -1.18
CA ALA A 161 -1.33 21.89 -1.97
C ALA A 161 -0.99 20.57 -2.71
N PHE A 162 -1.18 19.44 -2.05
CA PHE A 162 -0.95 18.12 -2.66
C PHE A 162 -1.94 17.85 -3.81
N VAL A 163 -3.23 18.11 -3.60
CA VAL A 163 -4.27 17.91 -4.65
C VAL A 163 -4.01 18.81 -5.84
N HIS A 164 -3.57 20.06 -5.61
CA HIS A 164 -3.18 20.97 -6.68
C HIS A 164 -2.01 20.41 -7.49
N GLN A 165 -0.94 19.97 -6.83
CA GLN A 165 0.22 19.33 -7.48
C GLN A 165 -0.16 18.07 -8.25
N ALA A 166 -1.07 17.24 -7.70
CA ALA A 166 -1.54 16.03 -8.37
C ALA A 166 -2.34 16.34 -9.65
N ARG A 167 -3.08 17.45 -9.69
CA ARG A 167 -3.75 17.94 -10.91
C ARG A 167 -2.78 18.42 -11.97
N GLU A 168 -1.78 19.21 -11.57
CA GLU A 168 -0.72 19.66 -12.48
C GLU A 168 0.10 18.50 -13.04
N PHE A 169 0.29 17.44 -12.27
CA PHE A 169 0.99 16.23 -12.72
C PHE A 169 0.19 15.40 -13.72
N MET A 170 -1.13 15.55 -13.77
CA MET A 170 -2.03 14.86 -14.70
C MET A 170 -2.02 15.50 -16.11
N GLU A 171 -1.68 16.80 -16.21
CA GLU A 171 -1.60 17.55 -17.46
C GLU A 171 -0.30 17.29 -18.24
#